data_138565a43b3ff9af6ac054f4a323858a
#
_entry.id   138565a43b3ff9af6ac054f4a323858a
#
_cell.length_a   1.000
_cell.length_b   1.000
_cell.length_c   1.000
_cell.angle_alpha   90.00
_cell.angle_beta   90.00
_cell.angle_gamma   90.00
#
_symmetry.space_group_name_H-M   'P 1'
#
loop_
_entity.id
_entity.type
_entity.pdbx_description
1 polymer ?
#
loop_
_entity_poly.entity_id
_entity_poly.type
_entity_poly.pdbx_seq_one_letter_code
_entity_poly.pdbx_strand_id
1 'polypeptide(L)'
;MLFHIKQVHTPENCPYGKGGSPSLRDESVAQVDLKAAYGAFMEHTVYMVVETDDLEKLNKFLHPGMKVCTTTITPVSAEPLPRWNA
;
A
#
# COMPACT_ATOMS: atom_id res chain seq x y z
N MET A 1 1.22 3.16 -14.17
CA MET A 1 1.01 4.33 -13.31
C MET A 1 1.47 4.00 -11.90
N LEU A 2 2.10 4.96 -11.24
CA LEU A 2 2.65 4.76 -9.90
C LEU A 2 1.68 5.31 -8.85
N PHE A 3 1.45 4.51 -7.79
CA PHE A 3 0.55 4.87 -6.70
C PHE A 3 1.28 4.81 -5.37
N HIS A 4 1.03 5.81 -4.54
CA HIS A 4 1.39 5.79 -3.13
C HIS A 4 0.17 5.33 -2.34
N ILE A 5 0.34 4.32 -1.50
CA ILE A 5 -0.76 3.72 -0.76
C ILE A 5 -0.46 3.84 0.73
N LYS A 6 -1.49 4.29 1.47
CA LYS A 6 -1.41 4.40 2.92
C LYS A 6 -2.55 3.58 3.51
N GLN A 7 -2.20 2.61 4.35
CA GLN A 7 -3.19 1.77 5.05
C GLN A 7 -3.04 1.99 6.54
N VAL A 8 -4.06 2.59 7.15
CA VAL A 8 -4.10 2.86 8.60
C VAL A 8 -5.05 1.85 9.23
N HIS A 9 -4.57 1.10 10.20
CA HIS A 9 -5.37 0.13 10.94
C HIS A 9 -5.42 0.51 12.42
N THR A 10 -6.45 0.01 13.13
CA THR A 10 -6.57 0.21 14.57
C THR A 10 -5.62 -0.73 15.30
N PRO A 11 -5.30 -0.47 16.58
CA PRO A 11 -4.47 -1.39 17.35
C PRO A 11 -5.03 -2.81 17.42
N GLU A 12 -6.36 -2.96 17.46
CA GLU A 12 -7.00 -4.27 17.50
C GLU A 12 -6.80 -5.06 16.20
N ASN A 13 -6.66 -4.36 15.08
CA ASN A 13 -6.50 -4.96 13.76
C ASN A 13 -5.04 -4.95 13.30
N CYS A 14 -4.10 -4.62 14.19
CA CYS A 14 -2.69 -4.58 13.83
C CYS A 14 -2.21 -5.95 13.35
N PRO A 15 -1.59 -6.03 12.16
CA PRO A 15 -1.13 -7.31 11.63
C PRO A 15 0.11 -7.84 12.31
N TYR A 16 0.76 -7.07 13.17
CA TYR A 16 1.95 -7.50 13.89
C TYR A 16 1.66 -8.79 14.67
N GLY A 17 2.43 -9.83 14.40
CA GLY A 17 2.20 -11.14 15.00
C GLY A 17 1.06 -11.93 14.39
N LYS A 18 0.39 -11.40 13.35
CA LYS A 18 -0.75 -12.03 12.67
C LYS A 18 -0.52 -12.08 11.17
N GLY A 19 0.69 -12.40 10.74
CA GLY A 19 1.04 -12.46 9.33
C GLY A 19 1.77 -11.23 8.81
N GLY A 20 1.83 -10.14 9.59
CA GLY A 20 2.53 -8.92 9.21
C GLY A 20 1.86 -8.14 8.08
N SER A 21 2.54 -7.13 7.54
CA SER A 21 1.99 -6.31 6.47
C SER A 21 1.62 -7.10 5.21
N PRO A 22 2.28 -8.23 4.86
CA PRO A 22 1.83 -9.02 3.71
C PRO A 22 0.40 -9.54 3.83
N SER A 23 -0.15 -9.66 5.03
CA SER A 23 -1.54 -10.10 5.22
C SER A 23 -2.56 -9.04 4.76
N LEU A 24 -2.11 -7.81 4.52
CA LEU A 24 -2.96 -6.70 4.10
C LEU A 24 -3.05 -6.56 2.60
N ARG A 25 -2.41 -7.44 1.84
CA ARG A 25 -2.41 -7.39 0.38
C ARG A 25 -2.36 -8.80 -0.21
N ASP A 26 -2.79 -8.91 -1.46
CA ASP A 26 -2.76 -10.17 -2.21
C ASP A 26 -1.67 -10.09 -3.27
N GLU A 27 -0.49 -10.61 -2.97
CA GLU A 27 0.65 -10.56 -3.88
C GLU A 27 0.54 -11.53 -5.06
N SER A 28 -0.51 -12.36 -5.09
CA SER A 28 -0.77 -13.26 -6.23
C SER A 28 -1.43 -12.54 -7.41
N VAL A 29 -1.91 -11.31 -7.22
CA VAL A 29 -2.55 -10.56 -8.30
C VAL A 29 -1.51 -10.16 -9.34
N ALA A 30 -1.73 -10.59 -10.60
CA ALA A 30 -0.82 -10.29 -11.69
C ALA A 30 -0.87 -8.81 -12.09
N GLN A 31 0.23 -8.31 -12.67
CA GLN A 31 0.34 -6.97 -13.24
C GLN A 31 0.25 -5.85 -12.20
N VAL A 32 0.47 -6.17 -10.95
CA VAL A 32 0.64 -5.20 -9.87
C VAL A 32 2.04 -5.40 -9.30
N ASP A 33 2.87 -4.38 -9.42
CA ASP A 33 4.27 -4.44 -9.02
C ASP A 33 4.47 -3.65 -7.73
N LEU A 34 4.74 -4.34 -6.64
CA LEU A 34 5.04 -3.71 -5.36
C LEU A 34 6.49 -3.23 -5.37
N LYS A 35 6.68 -1.92 -5.50
CA LYS A 35 8.01 -1.31 -5.54
C LYS A 35 8.65 -1.20 -4.16
N ALA A 36 7.84 -0.88 -3.15
CA ALA A 36 8.33 -0.69 -1.79
C ALA A 36 7.19 -0.80 -0.79
N ALA A 37 7.50 -1.26 0.41
CA ALA A 37 6.55 -1.29 1.51
C ALA A 37 7.29 -0.93 2.80
N TYR A 38 6.72 -0.02 3.57
CA TYR A 38 7.29 0.43 4.83
C TYR A 38 6.25 0.45 5.93
N GLY A 39 6.65 0.06 7.13
CA GLY A 39 5.76 0.10 8.28
C GLY A 39 6.10 1.26 9.21
N ALA A 40 5.10 2.05 9.56
CA ALA A 40 5.20 3.05 10.61
C ALA A 40 4.51 2.45 11.84
N PHE A 41 5.25 1.67 12.62
CA PHE A 41 4.69 0.87 13.71
C PHE A 41 4.01 1.71 14.78
N MET A 42 4.57 2.86 15.10
CA MET A 42 4.00 3.75 16.12
C MET A 42 2.66 4.35 15.69
N GLU A 43 2.40 4.40 14.39
CA GLU A 43 1.17 4.96 13.83
C GLU A 43 0.20 3.87 13.35
N HIS A 44 0.52 2.60 13.52
CA HIS A 44 -0.27 1.48 12.96
C HIS A 44 -0.58 1.69 11.49
N THR A 45 0.43 2.10 10.72
CA THR A 45 0.27 2.48 9.32
C THR A 45 1.27 1.72 8.45
N VAL A 46 0.79 1.28 7.28
CA VAL A 46 1.64 0.69 6.24
C VAL A 46 1.64 1.61 5.04
N TYR A 47 2.82 1.92 4.53
CA TYR A 47 3.00 2.72 3.32
C TYR A 47 3.54 1.83 2.22
N MET A 48 2.98 1.94 1.02
CA MET A 48 3.43 1.17 -0.13
C MET A 48 3.56 2.06 -1.34
N VAL A 49 4.46 1.68 -2.25
CA VAL A 49 4.55 2.25 -3.59
C VAL A 49 4.32 1.11 -4.57
N VAL A 50 3.32 1.27 -5.42
CA VAL A 50 2.85 0.21 -6.30
C VAL A 50 2.73 0.74 -7.72
N GLU A 51 3.16 -0.06 -8.69
CA GLU A 51 3.03 0.24 -10.12
C GLU A 51 1.99 -0.66 -10.74
N THR A 52 0.98 -0.07 -11.38
CA THR A 52 0.02 -0.81 -12.18
C THR A 52 -0.74 0.14 -13.10
N ASP A 53 -1.24 -0.38 -14.22
CA ASP A 53 -2.12 0.38 -15.11
C ASP A 53 -3.59 -0.08 -15.01
N ASP A 54 -3.87 -1.03 -14.12
CA ASP A 54 -5.20 -1.62 -13.99
C ASP A 54 -5.74 -1.40 -12.57
N LEU A 55 -6.72 -0.50 -12.45
CA LEU A 55 -7.31 -0.15 -11.15
C LEU A 55 -8.10 -1.30 -10.53
N GLU A 56 -8.71 -2.17 -11.35
CA GLU A 56 -9.41 -3.34 -10.81
C GLU A 56 -8.44 -4.30 -10.15
N LYS A 57 -7.27 -4.50 -10.75
CA LYS A 57 -6.24 -5.35 -10.17
C LYS A 57 -5.65 -4.73 -8.92
N LEU A 58 -5.51 -3.40 -8.89
CA LEU A 58 -5.08 -2.71 -7.69
C LEU A 58 -6.07 -2.93 -6.55
N ASN A 59 -7.37 -2.86 -6.83
CA ASN A 59 -8.40 -3.15 -5.83
C ASN A 59 -8.29 -4.58 -5.29
N LYS A 60 -8.07 -5.55 -6.17
CA LYS A 60 -7.90 -6.95 -5.74
C LYS A 60 -6.65 -7.12 -4.89
N PHE A 61 -5.57 -6.46 -5.27
CA PHE A 61 -4.31 -6.48 -4.55
C PHE A 61 -4.47 -5.94 -3.12
N LEU A 62 -5.25 -4.86 -2.95
CA LEU A 62 -5.43 -4.20 -1.67
C LEU A 62 -6.62 -4.74 -0.87
N HIS A 63 -7.42 -5.61 -1.46
CA HIS A 63 -8.67 -6.09 -0.85
C HIS A 63 -8.53 -6.66 0.56
N PRO A 64 -7.52 -7.50 0.86
CA PRO A 64 -7.38 -8.02 2.22
C PRO A 64 -7.22 -6.92 3.27
N GLY A 65 -6.50 -5.85 2.94
CA GLY A 65 -6.30 -4.75 3.87
C GLY A 65 -7.50 -3.83 3.99
N MET A 66 -8.34 -3.76 2.96
CA MET A 66 -9.52 -2.88 2.97
C MET A 66 -10.53 -3.24 4.05
N LYS A 67 -10.50 -4.49 4.52
CA LYS A 67 -11.44 -4.96 5.55
C LYS A 67 -11.05 -4.49 6.95
N VAL A 68 -9.79 -4.15 7.16
CA VAL A 68 -9.26 -3.83 8.49
C VAL A 68 -8.53 -2.50 8.54
N CYS A 69 -8.35 -1.84 7.39
CA CYS A 69 -7.62 -0.58 7.28
C CYS A 69 -8.46 0.48 6.59
N THR A 70 -8.18 1.74 6.92
CA THR A 70 -8.55 2.85 6.04
C THR A 70 -7.44 2.99 5.01
N THR A 71 -7.78 2.84 3.73
CA THR A 71 -6.80 2.83 2.65
C THR A 71 -6.93 4.10 1.82
N THR A 72 -5.82 4.80 1.64
CA THR A 72 -5.74 5.98 0.78
C THR A 72 -4.81 5.65 -0.39
N ILE A 73 -5.27 5.88 -1.62
CA ILE A 73 -4.54 5.59 -2.84
C ILE A 73 -4.31 6.91 -3.56
N THR A 74 -3.05 7.28 -3.79
CA THR A 74 -2.69 8.55 -4.42
C THR A 74 -1.82 8.30 -5.63
N PRO A 75 -2.25 8.70 -6.85
CA PRO A 75 -1.36 8.65 -8.00
C PRO A 75 -0.20 9.63 -7.78
N VAL A 76 1.01 9.20 -8.12
CA VAL A 76 2.20 10.03 -7.97
C VAL A 76 3.01 10.02 -9.26
N SER A 77 3.96 10.94 -9.38
CA SER A 77 4.84 10.98 -10.54
C SER A 77 5.70 9.72 -10.61
N ALA A 78 5.93 9.22 -11.82
CA ALA A 78 6.72 8.01 -12.04
C ALA A 78 8.20 8.21 -11.71
N GLU A 79 8.64 9.47 -11.64
CA GLU A 79 10.03 9.81 -11.34
C GLU A 79 10.12 10.70 -10.11
N PRO A 80 11.16 10.55 -9.29
CA PRO A 80 11.34 11.44 -8.15
C PRO A 80 11.48 12.90 -8.62
N LEU A 81 10.89 13.81 -7.85
CA LEU A 81 11.01 15.23 -8.15
C LEU A 81 12.42 15.72 -7.80
N PRO A 82 13.04 16.57 -8.64
CA PRO A 82 14.28 17.22 -8.25
C PRO A 82 14.07 18.05 -7.00
N ARG A 83 15.04 18.03 -6.09
CA ARG A 83 14.90 18.67 -4.78
C ARG A 83 14.67 20.19 -4.85
N TRP A 84 15.10 20.83 -5.92
CA TRP A 84 14.92 22.27 -6.12
C TRP A 84 13.71 22.62 -6.98
N ASN A 85 12.92 21.63 -7.33
CA ASN A 85 11.69 21.80 -8.12
C ASN A 85 10.44 21.45 -7.31
N ALA A 86 10.60 21.27 -6.05
CA ALA A 86 9.49 20.86 -5.21
C ALA A 86 8.50 21.99 -4.98
#